data_5fc50f592875054201113b8b3aa6fafa
#
_entry.id   5fc50f592875054201113b8b3aa6fafa
#
_cell.length_a   1.000
_cell.length_b   1.000
_cell.length_c   1.000
_cell.angle_alpha   90.00
_cell.angle_beta   90.00
_cell.angle_gamma   90.00
#
_symmetry.space_group_name_H-M   'P 1'
#
loop_
_entity.id
_entity.type
_entity.pdbx_description
1 polymer ?
#
loop_
_entity_poly.entity_id
_entity_poly.type
_entity_poly.pdbx_seq_one_letter_code
_entity_poly.pdbx_strand_id
1 'polypeptide(L)'
;MTDGPLHYPPPGAPPPEEPAPSVPASPAPGTAPVPSAAAAPWASYPSGRGPQPGAGSVLGAAHKPGAFPLRPLSLGAIYDGAFRIIRFNPKATVGAAVLVTALAMVVPVLLTTVLTFSTGLALDSSGEIDPDASTAELIGVLAAYGSLLLSVLLSQVGVVLVTGMIAHVTRAAAVGRRLDLGQAWAATRGRRWRLIGLTLLINLAFLALAIVYVLLWVVVVVVSPGPLLVVLWGVVTVPAFLCLCCWLWIRLYYLPVPALMLEDVGVLGALGRGWNLTAGQFWRTFGIALLTVVISQVAGGMLSAPAAIAGQIGVFAFPEYAALLLVLSQAITLVIQNAFVAPFLASVTSIQYVDLRIRKEALDVELMREAGIVG
;
A
#
# COMPACT_ATOMS: atom_id res chain seq x y z
N MET A 1 -8.43 -74.50 -6.70
CA MET A 1 -7.70 -73.22 -6.51
C MET A 1 -6.80 -73.06 -7.71
N THR A 2 -7.26 -72.30 -8.68
CA THR A 2 -6.49 -71.95 -9.89
C THR A 2 -6.61 -70.44 -10.08
N ASP A 3 -5.54 -69.76 -9.73
CA ASP A 3 -5.38 -68.34 -9.98
C ASP A 3 -5.20 -68.12 -11.50
N GLY A 4 -6.17 -67.47 -12.13
CA GLY A 4 -6.07 -67.01 -13.50
C GLY A 4 -5.28 -65.71 -13.57
N PRO A 5 -4.53 -65.41 -14.65
CA PRO A 5 -3.70 -64.25 -14.77
C PRO A 5 -4.55 -62.96 -14.81
N LEU A 6 -4.17 -61.94 -14.01
CA LEU A 6 -4.73 -60.60 -14.01
C LEU A 6 -4.50 -59.96 -15.37
N HIS A 7 -5.59 -59.70 -16.12
CA HIS A 7 -5.58 -59.01 -17.41
C HIS A 7 -5.65 -57.51 -17.13
N TYR A 8 -4.52 -56.79 -17.27
CA TYR A 8 -4.53 -55.34 -17.27
C TYR A 8 -4.89 -54.82 -18.68
N PRO A 9 -5.85 -53.89 -18.81
CA PRO A 9 -6.14 -53.29 -20.14
C PRO A 9 -4.95 -52.45 -20.62
N PRO A 10 -4.76 -52.32 -21.93
CA PRO A 10 -3.66 -51.53 -22.50
C PRO A 10 -3.81 -50.05 -22.20
N PRO A 11 -2.72 -49.29 -22.10
CA PRO A 11 -2.75 -47.84 -21.83
C PRO A 11 -3.54 -47.12 -22.95
N GLY A 12 -4.62 -46.40 -22.57
CA GLY A 12 -5.47 -45.63 -23.45
C GLY A 12 -6.89 -46.17 -23.65
N ALA A 13 -7.28 -47.31 -23.03
CA ALA A 13 -8.66 -47.78 -23.06
C ALA A 13 -9.55 -46.97 -22.10
N PRO A 14 -10.77 -46.55 -22.50
CA PRO A 14 -11.71 -45.90 -21.63
C PRO A 14 -12.15 -46.84 -20.49
N PRO A 15 -12.43 -46.28 -19.27
CA PRO A 15 -12.91 -47.10 -18.15
C PRO A 15 -14.28 -47.72 -18.47
N PRO A 16 -14.59 -48.90 -17.87
CA PRO A 16 -15.90 -49.55 -18.07
C PRO A 16 -17.02 -48.64 -17.57
N GLU A 17 -18.10 -48.49 -18.36
CA GLU A 17 -19.30 -47.76 -17.99
C GLU A 17 -19.98 -48.46 -16.78
N GLU A 18 -20.13 -47.77 -15.68
CA GLU A 18 -20.99 -48.20 -14.55
C GLU A 18 -22.45 -48.18 -15.01
N PRO A 19 -23.27 -49.19 -14.69
CA PRO A 19 -24.68 -49.19 -15.02
C PRO A 19 -25.43 -48.10 -14.27
N ALA A 20 -26.16 -47.25 -15.04
CA ALA A 20 -26.97 -46.15 -14.54
C ALA A 20 -28.05 -46.65 -13.54
N PRO A 21 -28.28 -45.95 -12.42
CA PRO A 21 -29.34 -46.30 -11.47
C PRO A 21 -30.71 -46.06 -12.11
N SER A 22 -31.60 -47.07 -12.05
CA SER A 22 -32.98 -47.04 -12.55
C SER A 22 -33.82 -46.04 -11.72
N VAL A 23 -34.34 -44.99 -12.40
CA VAL A 23 -35.27 -44.01 -11.80
C VAL A 23 -36.69 -44.58 -11.83
N PRO A 24 -37.46 -44.57 -10.72
CA PRO A 24 -38.88 -44.97 -10.71
C PRO A 24 -39.76 -43.96 -11.46
N ALA A 25 -40.70 -44.48 -12.28
CA ALA A 25 -41.64 -43.67 -13.04
C ALA A 25 -42.61 -42.92 -12.15
N SER A 26 -42.73 -41.57 -12.37
CA SER A 26 -43.75 -40.72 -11.74
C SER A 26 -45.10 -40.82 -12.46
N PRO A 27 -46.24 -40.73 -11.73
CA PRO A 27 -47.59 -40.76 -12.32
C PRO A 27 -47.95 -39.42 -12.99
N ALA A 28 -48.78 -39.51 -14.03
CA ALA A 28 -49.22 -38.42 -14.87
C ALA A 28 -50.07 -37.35 -14.15
N PRO A 29 -49.96 -36.07 -14.49
CA PRO A 29 -50.76 -34.99 -13.86
C PRO A 29 -52.05 -34.73 -14.63
N GLY A 30 -53.10 -34.50 -13.86
CA GLY A 30 -54.42 -34.03 -14.34
C GLY A 30 -54.41 -32.53 -14.67
N THR A 31 -55.13 -32.21 -15.72
CA THR A 31 -55.35 -30.89 -16.31
C THR A 31 -56.22 -29.99 -15.42
N ALA A 32 -55.73 -28.75 -15.12
CA ALA A 32 -56.51 -27.60 -14.68
C ALA A 32 -56.07 -26.33 -15.42
N PRO A 33 -56.94 -25.43 -15.87
CA PRO A 33 -56.62 -24.29 -16.72
C PRO A 33 -56.07 -23.10 -15.93
N VAL A 34 -55.01 -22.45 -16.48
CA VAL A 34 -54.38 -21.25 -15.93
C VAL A 34 -54.79 -20.01 -16.69
N PRO A 35 -55.10 -18.87 -16.03
CA PRO A 35 -55.42 -17.62 -16.72
C PRO A 35 -54.17 -16.94 -17.30
N SER A 36 -54.36 -16.41 -18.51
CA SER A 36 -53.36 -15.66 -19.30
C SER A 36 -53.03 -14.33 -18.60
N ALA A 37 -51.75 -14.09 -18.31
CA ALA A 37 -51.23 -12.78 -17.96
C ALA A 37 -50.22 -12.33 -19.02
N ALA A 38 -50.36 -11.08 -19.45
CA ALA A 38 -49.66 -10.45 -20.55
C ALA A 38 -48.14 -10.46 -20.42
N ALA A 39 -47.47 -10.81 -21.52
CA ALA A 39 -46.03 -10.87 -21.63
C ALA A 39 -45.39 -9.49 -21.71
N ALA A 40 -44.39 -9.23 -20.90
CA ALA A 40 -43.49 -8.08 -21.00
C ALA A 40 -42.33 -8.39 -21.99
N PRO A 41 -41.90 -7.42 -22.83
CA PRO A 41 -41.04 -7.70 -24.02
C PRO A 41 -39.55 -7.83 -23.77
N TRP A 42 -39.04 -8.02 -22.55
CA TRP A 42 -37.59 -8.04 -22.27
C TRP A 42 -37.03 -9.36 -21.72
N ALA A 43 -37.81 -10.42 -21.76
CA ALA A 43 -37.40 -11.72 -21.22
C ALA A 43 -37.03 -12.72 -22.30
N SER A 44 -36.11 -12.40 -23.20
CA SER A 44 -35.46 -13.34 -24.09
C SER A 44 -33.93 -13.27 -23.97
N TYR A 45 -33.42 -13.77 -22.84
CA TYR A 45 -32.04 -14.23 -22.82
C TYR A 45 -32.02 -15.67 -23.33
N PRO A 46 -31.19 -15.99 -24.35
CA PRO A 46 -30.97 -17.38 -24.73
C PRO A 46 -30.30 -18.10 -23.58
N SER A 47 -30.92 -19.15 -23.07
CA SER A 47 -30.29 -20.09 -22.14
C SER A 47 -29.17 -20.82 -22.90
N GLY A 48 -28.02 -20.13 -22.99
CA GLY A 48 -26.78 -20.73 -23.45
C GLY A 48 -26.41 -21.82 -22.44
N ARG A 49 -26.34 -23.07 -22.91
CA ARG A 49 -25.62 -24.13 -22.22
C ARG A 49 -24.32 -23.57 -21.73
N GLY A 50 -24.15 -23.46 -20.39
CA GLY A 50 -22.88 -23.11 -19.78
C GLY A 50 -21.80 -24.04 -20.30
N PRO A 51 -20.59 -23.56 -20.58
CA PRO A 51 -19.50 -24.41 -21.00
C PRO A 51 -19.30 -25.49 -19.92
N GLN A 52 -19.51 -26.76 -20.31
CA GLN A 52 -19.07 -27.88 -19.50
C GLN A 52 -17.55 -27.68 -19.23
N PRO A 53 -17.07 -27.78 -17.99
CA PRO A 53 -15.63 -27.75 -17.73
C PRO A 53 -14.99 -28.98 -18.37
N GLY A 54 -14.52 -28.82 -19.61
CA GLY A 54 -13.65 -29.84 -20.22
C GLY A 54 -12.37 -29.98 -19.40
N ALA A 55 -11.80 -31.17 -19.35
CA ALA A 55 -10.58 -31.49 -18.59
C ALA A 55 -9.38 -30.56 -18.91
N GLY A 56 -9.43 -29.73 -19.98
CA GLY A 56 -8.45 -28.68 -20.27
C GLY A 56 -8.60 -27.39 -19.48
N SER A 57 -9.75 -27.14 -18.80
CA SER A 57 -9.97 -25.93 -18.02
C SER A 57 -9.40 -26.00 -16.59
N VAL A 58 -9.06 -27.19 -16.13
CA VAL A 58 -8.48 -27.38 -14.78
C VAL A 58 -7.06 -26.83 -14.68
N LEU A 59 -6.29 -26.86 -15.77
CA LEU A 59 -4.94 -26.26 -15.84
C LEU A 59 -4.97 -24.72 -15.93
N GLY A 60 -6.11 -24.12 -16.30
CA GLY A 60 -6.31 -22.68 -16.38
C GLY A 60 -7.06 -22.06 -15.20
N ALA A 61 -7.61 -22.86 -14.28
CA ALA A 61 -8.24 -22.37 -13.07
C ALA A 61 -7.18 -21.69 -12.21
N ALA A 62 -7.26 -20.36 -12.12
CA ALA A 62 -6.35 -19.59 -11.28
C ALA A 62 -6.52 -20.04 -9.83
N HIS A 63 -5.55 -20.79 -9.31
CA HIS A 63 -5.53 -21.21 -7.92
C HIS A 63 -5.50 -19.97 -7.05
N LYS A 64 -6.57 -19.73 -6.31
CA LYS A 64 -6.75 -18.59 -5.40
C LYS A 64 -6.93 -19.09 -3.98
N PRO A 65 -5.86 -19.57 -3.32
CA PRO A 65 -5.95 -20.06 -1.94
C PRO A 65 -6.22 -18.94 -0.94
N GLY A 66 -5.92 -17.67 -1.30
CA GLY A 66 -6.02 -16.53 -0.42
C GLY A 66 -6.61 -15.27 -1.05
N ALA A 67 -6.08 -14.11 -0.66
CA ALA A 67 -6.61 -12.80 -1.03
C ALA A 67 -6.51 -12.47 -2.53
N PHE A 68 -5.51 -13.02 -3.24
CA PHE A 68 -5.28 -12.78 -4.67
C PHE A 68 -4.82 -14.07 -5.37
N PRO A 69 -5.01 -14.19 -6.71
CA PRO A 69 -4.61 -15.39 -7.45
C PRO A 69 -3.09 -15.51 -7.55
N LEU A 70 -2.55 -16.73 -7.43
CA LEU A 70 -1.13 -17.02 -7.56
C LEU A 70 -0.76 -17.20 -9.05
N ARG A 71 -0.73 -16.09 -9.75
CA ARG A 71 -0.30 -15.98 -11.17
C ARG A 71 0.15 -14.55 -11.43
N PRO A 72 0.80 -14.24 -12.57
CA PRO A 72 1.09 -12.85 -12.94
C PRO A 72 -0.16 -11.98 -12.88
N LEU A 73 -0.13 -10.92 -12.04
CA LEU A 73 -1.31 -10.15 -11.68
C LEU A 73 -1.58 -9.04 -12.71
N SER A 74 -2.86 -8.80 -13.01
CA SER A 74 -3.30 -7.58 -13.70
C SER A 74 -3.40 -6.41 -12.71
N LEU A 75 -3.51 -5.17 -13.21
CA LEU A 75 -3.71 -3.97 -12.39
C LEU A 75 -4.92 -4.12 -11.45
N GLY A 76 -6.07 -4.54 -11.97
CA GLY A 76 -7.28 -4.75 -11.18
C GLY A 76 -7.11 -5.82 -10.11
N ALA A 77 -6.38 -6.92 -10.41
CA ALA A 77 -6.11 -7.97 -9.44
C ALA A 77 -5.21 -7.49 -8.28
N ILE A 78 -4.28 -6.55 -8.54
CA ILE A 78 -3.43 -5.93 -7.51
C ILE A 78 -4.29 -5.10 -6.55
N TYR A 79 -5.15 -4.23 -7.07
CA TYR A 79 -6.01 -3.38 -6.23
C TYR A 79 -7.10 -4.17 -5.50
N ASP A 80 -7.76 -5.13 -6.17
CA ASP A 80 -8.72 -6.03 -5.51
C ASP A 80 -8.04 -6.82 -4.38
N GLY A 81 -6.82 -7.33 -4.62
CA GLY A 81 -6.01 -7.97 -3.61
C GLY A 81 -5.68 -7.06 -2.43
N ALA A 82 -5.29 -5.82 -2.68
CA ALA A 82 -4.97 -4.85 -1.63
C ALA A 82 -6.20 -4.55 -0.75
N PHE A 83 -7.36 -4.28 -1.33
CA PHE A 83 -8.60 -4.08 -0.59
C PHE A 83 -9.00 -5.32 0.21
N ARG A 84 -8.82 -6.53 -0.37
CA ARG A 84 -9.13 -7.79 0.35
C ARG A 84 -8.20 -7.98 1.53
N ILE A 85 -6.89 -7.70 1.42
CA ILE A 85 -5.94 -7.79 2.54
C ILE A 85 -6.37 -6.88 3.68
N ILE A 86 -6.70 -5.62 3.39
CA ILE A 86 -7.15 -4.65 4.37
C ILE A 86 -8.44 -5.12 5.06
N ARG A 87 -9.44 -5.54 4.29
CA ARG A 87 -10.73 -6.03 4.83
C ARG A 87 -10.59 -7.35 5.61
N PHE A 88 -9.63 -8.18 5.22
CA PHE A 88 -9.40 -9.47 5.86
C PHE A 88 -8.63 -9.34 7.19
N ASN A 89 -7.76 -8.33 7.33
CA ASN A 89 -6.92 -8.09 8.51
C ASN A 89 -6.99 -6.61 8.97
N PRO A 90 -8.17 -6.04 9.30
CA PRO A 90 -8.30 -4.61 9.57
C PRO A 90 -7.50 -4.16 10.80
N LYS A 91 -7.40 -4.98 11.85
CA LYS A 91 -6.63 -4.66 13.06
C LYS A 91 -5.13 -4.60 12.78
N ALA A 92 -4.60 -5.52 11.96
CA ALA A 92 -3.17 -5.56 11.65
C ALA A 92 -2.75 -4.55 10.56
N THR A 93 -3.69 -3.99 9.80
CA THR A 93 -3.43 -3.01 8.74
C THR A 93 -3.84 -1.60 9.18
N VAL A 94 -5.14 -1.32 9.22
CA VAL A 94 -5.68 -0.01 9.59
C VAL A 94 -5.37 0.33 11.07
N GLY A 95 -5.60 -0.63 11.98
CA GLY A 95 -5.31 -0.43 13.41
C GLY A 95 -3.84 -0.11 13.69
N ALA A 96 -2.91 -0.79 13.01
CA ALA A 96 -1.48 -0.48 13.11
C ALA A 96 -1.16 0.93 12.59
N ALA A 97 -1.72 1.33 11.46
CA ALA A 97 -1.48 2.65 10.87
C ALA A 97 -2.00 3.78 11.77
N VAL A 98 -3.23 3.63 12.29
CA VAL A 98 -3.82 4.58 13.26
C VAL A 98 -2.97 4.69 14.52
N LEU A 99 -2.61 3.55 15.13
CA LEU A 99 -1.81 3.53 16.37
C LEU A 99 -0.45 4.23 16.18
N VAL A 100 0.25 3.89 15.11
CA VAL A 100 1.59 4.43 14.84
C VAL A 100 1.52 5.94 14.54
N THR A 101 0.55 6.38 13.72
CA THR A 101 0.38 7.80 13.41
C THR A 101 -0.04 8.59 14.65
N ALA A 102 -0.98 8.06 15.44
CA ALA A 102 -1.39 8.70 16.70
C ALA A 102 -0.21 8.86 17.67
N LEU A 103 0.61 7.81 17.83
CA LEU A 103 1.78 7.84 18.68
C LEU A 103 2.83 8.86 18.18
N ALA A 104 3.04 8.96 16.87
CA ALA A 104 3.96 9.92 16.29
C ALA A 104 3.52 11.38 16.51
N MET A 105 2.20 11.62 16.66
CA MET A 105 1.63 12.95 16.89
C MET A 105 1.63 13.37 18.39
N VAL A 106 1.90 12.46 19.32
CA VAL A 106 1.92 12.78 20.77
C VAL A 106 2.94 13.86 21.08
N VAL A 107 4.16 13.74 20.56
CA VAL A 107 5.26 14.69 20.87
C VAL A 107 4.95 16.11 20.37
N PRO A 108 4.59 16.32 19.08
CA PRO A 108 4.27 17.67 18.58
C PRO A 108 3.06 18.28 19.29
N VAL A 109 2.02 17.51 19.57
CA VAL A 109 0.83 18.02 20.27
C VAL A 109 1.18 18.44 21.69
N LEU A 110 1.89 17.60 22.45
CA LEU A 110 2.30 17.94 23.82
C LEU A 110 3.21 19.16 23.84
N LEU A 111 4.22 19.21 22.98
CA LEU A 111 5.17 20.33 22.95
C LEU A 111 4.47 21.64 22.58
N THR A 112 3.62 21.64 21.56
CA THR A 112 2.86 22.83 21.17
C THR A 112 1.88 23.26 22.26
N THR A 113 1.24 22.30 22.93
CA THR A 113 0.38 22.60 24.09
C THR A 113 1.17 23.32 25.19
N VAL A 114 2.32 22.76 25.58
CA VAL A 114 3.18 23.37 26.60
C VAL A 114 3.63 24.77 26.19
N LEU A 115 4.10 24.96 24.96
CA LEU A 115 4.53 26.26 24.47
C LEU A 115 3.38 27.26 24.40
N THR A 116 2.20 26.89 23.94
CA THR A 116 1.03 27.80 23.90
C THR A 116 0.67 28.30 25.28
N PHE A 117 0.64 27.44 26.32
CA PHE A 117 0.24 27.83 27.66
C PHE A 117 1.36 28.43 28.49
N SER A 118 2.65 28.15 28.20
CA SER A 118 3.78 28.67 28.99
C SER A 118 4.36 29.98 28.45
N THR A 119 4.38 30.17 27.15
CA THR A 119 4.99 31.34 26.51
C THR A 119 3.99 32.25 25.80
N GLY A 120 2.70 31.87 25.77
CA GLY A 120 1.68 32.60 25.02
C GLY A 120 1.95 32.59 23.52
N LEU A 121 2.57 31.52 23.01
CA LEU A 121 2.99 31.40 21.61
C LEU A 121 1.78 31.57 20.68
N ALA A 122 1.55 32.79 20.24
CA ALA A 122 0.67 33.12 19.14
C ALA A 122 1.54 33.11 17.87
N LEU A 123 1.44 32.02 17.07
CA LEU A 123 1.99 32.05 15.73
C LEU A 123 1.12 33.03 14.93
N ASP A 124 1.72 34.11 14.49
CA ASP A 124 1.06 35.00 13.53
C ASP A 124 0.74 34.19 12.27
N SER A 125 -0.46 34.39 11.73
CA SER A 125 -0.96 33.67 10.56
C SER A 125 -0.12 33.89 9.29
N SER A 126 0.77 34.89 9.30
CA SER A 126 1.71 35.19 8.22
C SER A 126 2.94 34.25 8.21
N GLY A 127 3.28 33.62 9.34
CA GLY A 127 4.51 32.84 9.49
C GLY A 127 5.79 33.69 9.42
N GLU A 128 5.67 35.01 9.42
CA GLU A 128 6.81 35.94 9.47
C GLU A 128 7.32 36.02 10.91
N ILE A 129 8.65 35.95 11.04
CA ILE A 129 9.32 36.18 12.32
C ILE A 129 9.46 37.70 12.45
N ASP A 130 8.85 38.27 13.50
CA ASP A 130 9.02 39.68 13.81
C ASP A 130 10.52 39.97 13.98
N PRO A 131 11.10 40.95 13.26
CA PRO A 131 12.50 41.36 13.44
C PRO A 131 12.85 41.78 14.88
N ASP A 132 11.86 42.25 15.66
CA ASP A 132 11.99 42.67 17.04
C ASP A 132 11.58 41.55 18.03
N ALA A 133 11.39 40.30 17.55
CA ALA A 133 10.98 39.18 18.38
C ALA A 133 11.95 38.97 19.56
N SER A 134 11.41 38.75 20.72
CA SER A 134 12.19 38.42 21.91
C SER A 134 12.90 37.06 21.74
N THR A 135 14.01 36.86 22.44
CA THR A 135 14.75 35.59 22.43
C THR A 135 13.83 34.40 22.79
N ALA A 136 12.85 34.61 23.67
CA ALA A 136 11.90 33.59 24.10
C ALA A 136 10.94 33.19 22.93
N GLU A 137 10.49 34.17 22.12
CA GLU A 137 9.66 33.92 20.94
C GLU A 137 10.44 33.19 19.86
N LEU A 138 11.70 33.57 19.60
CA LEU A 138 12.58 32.85 18.67
C LEU A 138 12.79 31.39 19.07
N ILE A 139 13.04 31.14 20.38
CA ILE A 139 13.17 29.77 20.91
C ILE A 139 11.85 29.03 20.76
N GLY A 140 10.70 29.66 21.00
CA GLY A 140 9.37 29.07 20.81
C GLY A 140 9.11 28.67 19.37
N VAL A 141 9.42 29.54 18.41
CA VAL A 141 9.30 29.27 16.96
C VAL A 141 10.23 28.14 16.54
N LEU A 142 11.50 28.17 16.95
CA LEU A 142 12.45 27.08 16.64
C LEU A 142 12.01 25.75 17.25
N ALA A 143 11.47 25.76 18.47
CA ALA A 143 10.96 24.55 19.12
C ALA A 143 9.70 24.02 18.39
N ALA A 144 8.80 24.89 17.93
CA ALA A 144 7.63 24.51 17.14
C ALA A 144 8.03 23.87 15.82
N TYR A 145 8.89 24.50 15.03
CA TYR A 145 9.39 23.92 13.77
C TYR A 145 10.21 22.66 14.00
N GLY A 146 11.05 22.63 15.04
CA GLY A 146 11.81 21.44 15.43
C GLY A 146 10.90 20.27 15.81
N SER A 147 9.79 20.53 16.50
CA SER A 147 8.80 19.50 16.83
C SER A 147 8.08 18.94 15.59
N LEU A 148 7.77 19.80 14.62
CA LEU A 148 7.18 19.37 13.34
C LEU A 148 8.17 18.49 12.56
N LEU A 149 9.44 18.88 12.47
CA LEU A 149 10.46 18.04 11.84
C LEU A 149 10.62 16.69 12.52
N LEU A 150 10.67 16.68 13.87
CA LEU A 150 10.75 15.45 14.64
C LEU A 150 9.52 14.56 14.40
N SER A 151 8.32 15.14 14.32
CA SER A 151 7.10 14.37 14.04
C SER A 151 7.10 13.77 12.64
N VAL A 152 7.61 14.48 11.64
CA VAL A 152 7.78 13.94 10.28
C VAL A 152 8.73 12.74 10.30
N LEU A 153 9.88 12.85 10.99
CA LEU A 153 10.83 11.74 11.11
C LEU A 153 10.23 10.53 11.85
N LEU A 154 9.54 10.75 12.97
CA LEU A 154 8.87 9.68 13.71
C LEU A 154 7.75 9.04 12.89
N SER A 155 6.98 9.84 12.16
CA SER A 155 5.94 9.35 11.26
C SER A 155 6.52 8.49 10.14
N GLN A 156 7.64 8.89 9.53
CA GLN A 156 8.32 8.10 8.51
C GLN A 156 8.79 6.74 9.05
N VAL A 157 9.40 6.71 10.21
CA VAL A 157 9.79 5.45 10.87
C VAL A 157 8.55 4.59 11.12
N GLY A 158 7.48 5.20 11.60
CA GLY A 158 6.22 4.52 11.85
C GLY A 158 5.61 3.91 10.59
N VAL A 159 5.49 4.68 9.52
CA VAL A 159 4.96 4.22 8.22
C VAL A 159 5.77 3.05 7.66
N VAL A 160 7.08 3.09 7.79
CA VAL A 160 7.96 2.00 7.33
C VAL A 160 7.78 0.73 8.17
N LEU A 161 7.64 0.85 9.50
CA LEU A 161 7.33 -0.29 10.36
C LEU A 161 5.98 -0.90 10.03
N VAL A 162 4.95 -0.08 9.79
CA VAL A 162 3.62 -0.53 9.31
C VAL A 162 3.73 -1.23 7.97
N THR A 163 4.49 -0.67 7.02
CA THR A 163 4.72 -1.27 5.70
C THR A 163 5.41 -2.64 5.83
N GLY A 164 6.41 -2.74 6.71
CA GLY A 164 7.07 -4.01 7.03
C GLY A 164 6.13 -5.07 7.62
N MET A 165 5.25 -4.67 8.53
CA MET A 165 4.20 -5.55 9.07
C MET A 165 3.23 -6.01 7.97
N ILE A 166 2.76 -5.11 7.13
CA ILE A 166 1.81 -5.40 6.06
C ILE A 166 2.42 -6.32 5.02
N ALA A 167 3.73 -6.29 4.77
CA ALA A 167 4.39 -7.26 3.91
C ALA A 167 4.20 -8.70 4.41
N HIS A 168 4.34 -8.96 5.72
CA HIS A 168 4.05 -10.27 6.31
C HIS A 168 2.56 -10.64 6.26
N VAL A 169 1.67 -9.65 6.53
CA VAL A 169 0.21 -9.84 6.40
C VAL A 169 -0.16 -10.22 4.97
N THR A 170 0.46 -9.57 3.98
CA THR A 170 0.24 -9.84 2.54
C THR A 170 0.66 -11.27 2.17
N ARG A 171 1.84 -11.73 2.62
CA ARG A 171 2.29 -13.11 2.39
C ARG A 171 1.34 -14.13 3.05
N ALA A 172 0.94 -13.90 4.29
CA ALA A 172 -0.01 -14.78 4.97
C ALA A 172 -1.38 -14.79 4.27
N ALA A 173 -1.86 -13.64 3.83
CA ALA A 173 -3.12 -13.50 3.09
C ALA A 173 -3.06 -14.16 1.70
N ALA A 174 -1.89 -14.27 1.06
CA ALA A 174 -1.71 -14.98 -0.20
C ALA A 174 -2.02 -16.48 -0.07
N VAL A 175 -1.70 -17.09 1.08
CA VAL A 175 -2.00 -18.50 1.40
C VAL A 175 -3.26 -18.67 2.27
N GLY A 176 -4.12 -17.64 2.37
CA GLY A 176 -5.40 -17.69 3.07
C GLY A 176 -5.33 -17.58 4.60
N ARG A 177 -4.17 -17.29 5.18
CA ARG A 177 -3.98 -17.15 6.63
C ARG A 177 -4.23 -15.71 7.10
N ARG A 178 -4.85 -15.57 8.29
CA ARG A 178 -5.01 -14.28 8.99
C ARG A 178 -3.87 -14.10 9.99
N LEU A 179 -3.42 -12.86 10.14
CA LEU A 179 -2.48 -12.48 11.19
C LEU A 179 -3.12 -11.40 12.07
N ASP A 180 -3.07 -11.61 13.38
CA ASP A 180 -3.39 -10.56 14.34
C ASP A 180 -2.28 -9.51 14.41
N LEU A 181 -2.61 -8.32 14.97
CA LEU A 181 -1.65 -7.23 15.13
C LEU A 181 -0.38 -7.67 15.88
N GLY A 182 -0.54 -8.43 16.97
CA GLY A 182 0.58 -8.94 17.75
C GLY A 182 1.46 -9.92 16.96
N GLN A 183 0.85 -10.82 16.20
CA GLN A 183 1.56 -11.76 15.32
C GLN A 183 2.31 -11.05 14.19
N ALA A 184 1.64 -10.07 13.53
CA ALA A 184 2.26 -9.25 12.50
C ALA A 184 3.45 -8.45 13.06
N TRP A 185 3.30 -7.87 14.26
CA TRP A 185 4.40 -7.20 14.98
C TRP A 185 5.52 -8.15 15.37
N ALA A 186 5.21 -9.35 15.87
CA ALA A 186 6.19 -10.37 16.21
C ALA A 186 6.99 -10.85 14.98
N ALA A 187 6.33 -10.96 13.81
CA ALA A 187 6.98 -11.35 12.56
C ALA A 187 8.08 -10.37 12.10
N THR A 188 8.01 -9.10 12.51
CA THR A 188 9.07 -8.11 12.22
C THR A 188 10.27 -8.19 13.19
N ARG A 189 10.20 -9.04 14.24
CA ARG A 189 11.27 -9.15 15.25
C ARG A 189 12.61 -9.54 14.59
N GLY A 190 13.68 -8.91 15.03
CA GLY A 190 15.03 -9.11 14.47
C GLY A 190 15.34 -8.31 13.21
N ARG A 191 14.31 -7.81 12.48
CA ARG A 191 14.50 -7.03 11.25
C ARG A 191 14.17 -5.54 11.39
N ARG A 192 13.60 -5.12 12.54
CA ARG A 192 13.16 -3.72 12.77
C ARG A 192 14.29 -2.71 12.64
N TRP A 193 15.44 -2.99 13.25
CA TRP A 193 16.60 -2.11 13.17
C TRP A 193 17.17 -2.02 11.75
N ARG A 194 17.14 -3.14 11.02
CA ARG A 194 17.53 -3.15 9.59
C ARG A 194 16.56 -2.30 8.75
N LEU A 195 15.26 -2.35 9.09
CA LEU A 195 14.23 -1.55 8.42
C LEU A 195 14.40 -0.05 8.68
N ILE A 196 14.65 0.33 9.95
CA ILE A 196 14.97 1.72 10.32
C ILE A 196 16.25 2.17 9.62
N GLY A 197 17.29 1.34 9.62
CA GLY A 197 18.55 1.62 8.91
C GLY A 197 18.37 1.79 7.40
N LEU A 198 17.55 0.95 6.77
CA LEU A 198 17.18 1.08 5.35
C LEU A 198 16.52 2.42 5.06
N THR A 199 15.52 2.79 5.89
CA THR A 199 14.78 4.04 5.75
C THR A 199 15.70 5.24 5.95
N LEU A 200 16.53 5.21 6.98
CA LEU A 200 17.48 6.28 7.27
C LEU A 200 18.49 6.45 6.11
N LEU A 201 19.02 5.35 5.61
CA LEU A 201 19.96 5.36 4.48
C LEU A 201 19.34 5.97 3.23
N ILE A 202 18.12 5.58 2.90
CA ILE A 202 17.41 6.10 1.71
C ILE A 202 17.08 7.58 1.91
N ASN A 203 16.54 7.98 3.07
CA ASN A 203 16.23 9.38 3.36
C ASN A 203 17.49 10.25 3.35
N LEU A 204 18.63 9.76 3.88
CA LEU A 204 19.92 10.46 3.83
C LEU A 204 20.41 10.63 2.38
N ALA A 205 20.25 9.61 1.54
CA ALA A 205 20.61 9.70 0.12
C ALA A 205 19.76 10.74 -0.62
N PHE A 206 18.43 10.76 -0.39
CA PHE A 206 17.55 11.79 -0.97
C PHE A 206 17.84 13.19 -0.43
N LEU A 207 18.16 13.32 0.87
CA LEU A 207 18.57 14.58 1.47
C LEU A 207 19.88 15.10 0.86
N ALA A 208 20.88 14.24 0.72
CA ALA A 208 22.15 14.60 0.09
C ALA A 208 21.92 15.05 -1.38
N LEU A 209 21.08 14.34 -2.13
CA LEU A 209 20.70 14.71 -3.49
C LEU A 209 20.01 16.08 -3.53
N ALA A 210 19.09 16.35 -2.59
CA ALA A 210 18.41 17.63 -2.47
C ALA A 210 19.37 18.78 -2.14
N ILE A 211 20.30 18.54 -1.18
CA ILE A 211 21.31 19.54 -0.80
C ILE A 211 22.20 19.88 -2.02
N VAL A 212 22.68 18.86 -2.75
CA VAL A 212 23.49 19.10 -3.96
C VAL A 212 22.69 19.91 -4.98
N TYR A 213 21.43 19.60 -5.18
CA TYR A 213 20.57 20.35 -6.13
C TYR A 213 20.35 21.80 -5.67
N VAL A 214 20.12 22.04 -4.37
CA VAL A 214 19.98 23.42 -3.84
C VAL A 214 21.29 24.19 -3.96
N LEU A 215 22.44 23.56 -3.70
CA LEU A 215 23.73 24.21 -3.88
C LEU A 215 23.99 24.60 -5.34
N LEU A 216 23.59 23.75 -6.30
CA LEU A 216 23.65 24.10 -7.73
C LEU A 216 22.79 25.33 -8.05
N TRP A 217 21.60 25.42 -7.44
CA TRP A 217 20.74 26.60 -7.56
C TRP A 217 21.42 27.87 -7.01
N VAL A 218 22.02 27.79 -5.82
CA VAL A 218 22.75 28.93 -5.22
C VAL A 218 23.84 29.40 -6.16
N VAL A 219 24.64 28.47 -6.69
CA VAL A 219 25.70 28.83 -7.66
C VAL A 219 25.13 29.53 -8.88
N VAL A 220 24.06 29.01 -9.47
CA VAL A 220 23.44 29.61 -10.66
C VAL A 220 22.90 31.00 -10.36
N VAL A 221 22.22 31.21 -9.23
CA VAL A 221 21.69 32.53 -8.83
C VAL A 221 22.82 33.55 -8.63
N VAL A 222 23.93 33.13 -7.99
CA VAL A 222 25.07 34.03 -7.71
C VAL A 222 25.87 34.40 -8.97
N VAL A 223 26.05 33.43 -9.87
CA VAL A 223 26.90 33.63 -11.08
C VAL A 223 26.12 34.20 -12.25
N SER A 224 24.79 34.09 -12.26
CA SER A 224 23.98 34.52 -13.39
C SER A 224 23.99 36.02 -13.60
N PRO A 225 24.24 36.48 -14.85
CA PRO A 225 24.24 37.91 -15.19
C PRO A 225 22.84 38.52 -15.21
N GLY A 226 21.77 37.70 -15.12
CA GLY A 226 20.40 38.19 -15.15
C GLY A 226 19.36 37.09 -14.94
N PRO A 227 18.09 37.49 -14.70
CA PRO A 227 17.02 36.56 -14.30
C PRO A 227 16.66 35.52 -15.39
N LEU A 228 16.89 35.82 -16.65
CA LEU A 228 16.56 34.94 -17.77
C LEU A 228 17.29 33.59 -17.66
N LEU A 229 18.58 33.61 -17.33
CA LEU A 229 19.38 32.38 -17.19
C LEU A 229 18.90 31.55 -16.02
N VAL A 230 18.52 32.17 -14.91
CA VAL A 230 17.95 31.49 -13.72
C VAL A 230 16.62 30.81 -14.08
N VAL A 231 15.74 31.50 -14.81
CA VAL A 231 14.46 30.94 -15.27
C VAL A 231 14.68 29.76 -16.22
N LEU A 232 15.57 29.93 -17.23
CA LEU A 232 15.88 28.83 -18.18
C LEU A 232 16.47 27.61 -17.46
N TRP A 233 17.39 27.85 -16.51
CA TRP A 233 17.91 26.78 -15.63
C TRP A 233 16.79 26.06 -14.89
N GLY A 234 15.85 26.79 -14.27
CA GLY A 234 14.71 26.22 -13.55
C GLY A 234 13.81 25.39 -14.44
N VAL A 235 13.43 25.92 -15.62
CA VAL A 235 12.55 25.22 -16.57
C VAL A 235 13.15 23.87 -17.02
N VAL A 236 14.47 23.77 -17.14
CA VAL A 236 15.13 22.52 -17.54
C VAL A 236 15.41 21.61 -16.36
N THR A 237 15.99 22.15 -15.29
CA THR A 237 16.51 21.30 -14.21
C THR A 237 15.47 20.84 -13.20
N VAL A 238 14.38 21.61 -12.98
CA VAL A 238 13.32 21.19 -12.06
C VAL A 238 12.60 19.92 -12.57
N PRO A 239 12.11 19.88 -13.83
CA PRO A 239 11.53 18.64 -14.35
C PRO A 239 12.53 17.46 -14.38
N ALA A 240 13.79 17.74 -14.77
CA ALA A 240 14.83 16.71 -14.79
C ALA A 240 15.10 16.14 -13.39
N PHE A 241 15.19 17.00 -12.38
CA PHE A 241 15.36 16.60 -10.98
C PHE A 241 14.17 15.79 -10.44
N LEU A 242 12.94 16.22 -10.76
CA LEU A 242 11.73 15.47 -10.42
C LEU A 242 11.70 14.08 -11.07
N CYS A 243 12.06 13.99 -12.35
CA CYS A 243 12.18 12.71 -13.04
C CYS A 243 13.24 11.81 -12.39
N LEU A 244 14.39 12.37 -12.01
CA LEU A 244 15.43 11.64 -11.28
C LEU A 244 14.94 11.15 -9.93
N CYS A 245 14.28 12.00 -9.16
CA CYS A 245 13.68 11.62 -7.86
C CYS A 245 12.64 10.51 -8.01
N CYS A 246 11.73 10.61 -8.98
CA CYS A 246 10.75 9.56 -9.27
C CYS A 246 11.41 8.24 -9.67
N TRP A 247 12.46 8.30 -10.50
CA TRP A 247 13.18 7.11 -10.93
C TRP A 247 13.90 6.42 -9.77
N LEU A 248 14.59 7.21 -8.90
CA LEU A 248 15.23 6.70 -7.69
C LEU A 248 14.22 6.17 -6.69
N TRP A 249 13.07 6.85 -6.52
CA TRP A 249 12.03 6.43 -5.59
C TRP A 249 11.55 5.01 -5.91
N ILE A 250 11.27 4.69 -7.18
CA ILE A 250 10.88 3.33 -7.58
C ILE A 250 11.98 2.31 -7.36
N ARG A 251 13.24 2.70 -7.64
CA ARG A 251 14.38 1.79 -7.56
C ARG A 251 14.86 1.51 -6.13
N LEU A 252 14.87 2.54 -5.27
CA LEU A 252 15.51 2.49 -3.98
C LEU A 252 14.54 2.47 -2.80
N TYR A 253 13.33 3.01 -2.96
CA TYR A 253 12.37 3.16 -1.85
C TYR A 253 11.21 2.16 -1.92
N TYR A 254 10.62 1.99 -3.09
CA TYR A 254 9.32 1.34 -3.23
C TYR A 254 9.34 -0.16 -2.91
N LEU A 255 10.28 -0.94 -3.44
CA LEU A 255 10.34 -2.40 -3.27
C LEU A 255 11.29 -2.90 -2.16
N PRO A 256 12.32 -2.18 -1.70
CA PRO A 256 13.26 -2.71 -0.71
C PRO A 256 12.65 -3.09 0.64
N VAL A 257 11.56 -2.42 1.07
CA VAL A 257 10.90 -2.73 2.34
C VAL A 257 10.28 -4.13 2.35
N PRO A 258 9.43 -4.52 1.38
CA PRO A 258 8.98 -5.90 1.25
C PRO A 258 10.12 -6.90 1.07
N ALA A 259 11.16 -6.56 0.29
CA ALA A 259 12.33 -7.41 0.09
C ALA A 259 13.03 -7.73 1.41
N LEU A 260 13.31 -6.71 2.23
CA LEU A 260 13.95 -6.86 3.53
C LEU A 260 13.10 -7.70 4.50
N MET A 261 11.76 -7.60 4.42
CA MET A 261 10.87 -8.30 5.31
C MET A 261 10.61 -9.76 4.92
N LEU A 262 10.50 -10.03 3.63
CA LEU A 262 10.10 -11.34 3.12
C LEU A 262 11.29 -12.24 2.75
N GLU A 263 12.47 -11.67 2.53
CA GLU A 263 13.71 -12.40 2.24
C GLU A 263 14.72 -12.25 3.39
N ASP A 264 15.69 -13.16 3.45
CA ASP A 264 16.78 -13.06 4.43
C ASP A 264 17.97 -12.30 3.86
N VAL A 265 17.75 -11.01 3.61
CA VAL A 265 18.76 -10.11 3.03
C VAL A 265 19.09 -8.97 4.00
N GLY A 266 20.31 -8.44 3.87
CA GLY A 266 20.72 -7.23 4.59
C GLY A 266 20.16 -5.96 3.92
N VAL A 267 20.43 -4.79 4.52
CA VAL A 267 19.97 -3.48 4.03
C VAL A 267 20.42 -3.23 2.58
N LEU A 268 21.69 -3.38 2.27
CA LEU A 268 22.21 -3.21 0.91
C LEU A 268 21.70 -4.29 -0.05
N GLY A 269 21.53 -5.52 0.45
CA GLY A 269 20.92 -6.61 -0.32
C GLY A 269 19.47 -6.29 -0.72
N ALA A 270 18.67 -5.69 0.16
CA ALA A 270 17.30 -5.27 -0.12
C ALA A 270 17.25 -4.17 -1.21
N LEU A 271 18.18 -3.21 -1.18
CA LEU A 271 18.31 -2.19 -2.24
C LEU A 271 18.67 -2.84 -3.59
N GLY A 272 19.66 -3.73 -3.62
CA GLY A 272 20.02 -4.49 -4.82
C GLY A 272 18.87 -5.34 -5.35
N ARG A 273 18.09 -5.94 -4.45
CA ARG A 273 16.90 -6.72 -4.76
C ARG A 273 15.83 -5.87 -5.44
N GLY A 274 15.49 -4.71 -4.85
CA GLY A 274 14.56 -3.74 -5.44
C GLY A 274 15.00 -3.28 -6.84
N TRP A 275 16.30 -3.00 -7.00
CA TRP A 275 16.88 -2.60 -8.28
C TRP A 275 16.73 -3.69 -9.34
N ASN A 276 17.09 -4.93 -9.02
CA ASN A 276 17.05 -6.06 -9.95
C ASN A 276 15.62 -6.45 -10.31
N LEU A 277 14.69 -6.43 -9.36
CA LEU A 277 13.28 -6.75 -9.62
C LEU A 277 12.60 -5.71 -10.52
N THR A 278 12.98 -4.43 -10.42
CA THR A 278 12.43 -3.38 -11.29
C THR A 278 13.09 -3.33 -12.67
N ALA A 279 14.26 -3.96 -12.88
CA ALA A 279 14.90 -3.99 -14.18
C ALA A 279 14.00 -4.66 -15.24
N GLY A 280 13.78 -3.97 -16.38
CA GLY A 280 12.87 -4.42 -17.45
C GLY A 280 11.36 -4.28 -17.17
N GLN A 281 10.96 -3.91 -15.94
CA GLN A 281 9.55 -3.72 -15.54
C GLN A 281 9.29 -2.33 -14.95
N PHE A 282 10.21 -1.38 -15.18
CA PHE A 282 10.17 -0.05 -14.57
C PHE A 282 8.86 0.69 -14.84
N TRP A 283 8.47 0.84 -16.11
CA TRP A 283 7.28 1.63 -16.47
C TRP A 283 5.98 1.06 -15.89
N ARG A 284 5.88 -0.27 -15.85
CA ARG A 284 4.72 -0.94 -15.24
C ARG A 284 4.69 -0.70 -13.74
N THR A 285 5.83 -0.88 -13.07
CA THR A 285 5.96 -0.64 -11.61
C THR A 285 5.69 0.80 -11.26
N PHE A 286 6.26 1.75 -12.03
CA PHE A 286 6.07 3.17 -11.87
C PHE A 286 4.59 3.59 -12.08
N GLY A 287 3.96 3.12 -13.15
CA GLY A 287 2.56 3.45 -13.44
C GLY A 287 1.61 2.98 -12.33
N ILE A 288 1.79 1.75 -11.82
CA ILE A 288 0.98 1.23 -10.71
C ILE A 288 1.27 2.02 -9.42
N ALA A 289 2.54 2.29 -9.12
CA ALA A 289 2.93 3.05 -7.93
C ALA A 289 2.37 4.48 -7.96
N LEU A 290 2.52 5.18 -9.09
CA LEU A 290 1.99 6.53 -9.28
C LEU A 290 0.47 6.58 -9.13
N LEU A 291 -0.24 5.67 -9.80
CA LEU A 291 -1.69 5.58 -9.69
C LEU A 291 -2.12 5.27 -8.25
N THR A 292 -1.39 4.39 -7.55
CA THR A 292 -1.64 4.07 -6.14
C THR A 292 -1.48 5.31 -5.25
N VAL A 293 -0.43 6.10 -5.46
CA VAL A 293 -0.21 7.36 -4.73
C VAL A 293 -1.35 8.33 -5.00
N VAL A 294 -1.73 8.53 -6.26
CA VAL A 294 -2.83 9.44 -6.62
C VAL A 294 -4.14 9.01 -5.96
N ILE A 295 -4.52 7.73 -6.07
CA ILE A 295 -5.73 7.20 -5.42
C ILE A 295 -5.65 7.38 -3.91
N SER A 296 -4.51 7.07 -3.30
CA SER A 296 -4.30 7.19 -1.86
C SER A 296 -4.45 8.62 -1.38
N GLN A 297 -3.85 9.58 -2.09
CA GLN A 297 -3.89 11.00 -1.71
C GLN A 297 -5.29 11.59 -1.89
N VAL A 298 -5.95 11.29 -3.00
CA VAL A 298 -7.33 11.74 -3.24
C VAL A 298 -8.28 11.16 -2.18
N ALA A 299 -8.27 9.84 -1.99
CA ALA A 299 -9.15 9.19 -1.03
C ALA A 299 -8.83 9.59 0.41
N GLY A 300 -7.55 9.64 0.79
CA GLY A 300 -7.11 10.07 2.11
C GLY A 300 -7.46 11.53 2.38
N GLY A 301 -7.26 12.43 1.40
CA GLY A 301 -7.65 13.84 1.49
C GLY A 301 -9.16 14.02 1.66
N MET A 302 -9.96 13.30 0.87
CA MET A 302 -11.42 13.35 1.01
C MET A 302 -11.91 12.87 2.40
N LEU A 303 -11.30 11.80 2.93
CA LEU A 303 -11.65 11.28 4.25
C LEU A 303 -11.26 12.24 5.38
N SER A 304 -10.13 12.94 5.24
CA SER A 304 -9.61 13.86 6.27
C SER A 304 -10.14 15.30 6.12
N ALA A 305 -10.71 15.67 4.98
CA ALA A 305 -11.20 17.03 4.71
C ALA A 305 -12.15 17.61 5.80
N PRO A 306 -13.12 16.85 6.34
CA PRO A 306 -13.98 17.38 7.39
C PRO A 306 -13.20 17.79 8.65
N ALA A 307 -12.20 17.02 9.05
CA ALA A 307 -11.36 17.35 10.20
C ALA A 307 -10.46 18.56 9.93
N ALA A 308 -9.90 18.68 8.73
CA ALA A 308 -9.11 19.82 8.32
C ALA A 308 -9.93 21.11 8.29
N ILE A 309 -11.14 21.08 7.74
CA ILE A 309 -12.06 22.23 7.68
C ILE A 309 -12.47 22.63 9.11
N ALA A 310 -12.84 21.68 9.97
CA ALA A 310 -13.19 21.96 11.35
C ALA A 310 -12.03 22.63 12.11
N GLY A 311 -10.79 22.20 11.86
CA GLY A 311 -9.60 22.84 12.43
C GLY A 311 -9.43 24.28 11.96
N GLN A 312 -9.59 24.56 10.68
CA GLN A 312 -9.52 25.93 10.13
C GLN A 312 -10.58 26.84 10.75
N ILE A 313 -11.83 26.36 10.85
CA ILE A 313 -12.91 27.11 11.50
C ILE A 313 -12.54 27.42 12.97
N GLY A 314 -11.98 26.43 13.68
CA GLY A 314 -11.53 26.61 15.06
C GLY A 314 -10.48 27.70 15.20
N VAL A 315 -9.50 27.77 14.30
CA VAL A 315 -8.45 28.81 14.29
C VAL A 315 -9.05 30.21 14.10
N PHE A 316 -10.03 30.37 13.22
CA PHE A 316 -10.70 31.65 13.04
C PHE A 316 -11.61 32.04 14.22
N ALA A 317 -12.22 31.07 14.89
CA ALA A 317 -13.10 31.29 16.02
C ALA A 317 -12.34 31.61 17.32
N PHE A 318 -11.15 31.07 17.49
CA PHE A 318 -10.32 31.18 18.69
C PHE A 318 -8.87 31.49 18.33
N PRO A 319 -8.55 32.71 17.87
CA PRO A 319 -7.20 33.07 17.40
C PRO A 319 -6.11 32.92 18.48
N GLU A 320 -6.46 33.09 19.73
CA GLU A 320 -5.56 32.97 20.89
C GLU A 320 -5.01 31.54 21.05
N TYR A 321 -5.71 30.53 20.52
CA TYR A 321 -5.30 29.13 20.53
C TYR A 321 -4.91 28.61 19.13
N ALA A 322 -4.68 29.50 18.16
CA ALA A 322 -4.50 29.13 16.76
C ALA A 322 -3.41 28.05 16.57
N ALA A 323 -2.23 28.22 17.19
CA ALA A 323 -1.13 27.26 17.10
C ALA A 323 -1.53 25.86 17.60
N LEU A 324 -2.19 25.78 18.75
CA LEU A 324 -2.66 24.54 19.33
C LEU A 324 -3.73 23.86 18.44
N LEU A 325 -4.70 24.64 17.97
CA LEU A 325 -5.79 24.16 17.11
C LEU A 325 -5.26 23.67 15.75
N LEU A 326 -4.27 24.36 15.17
CA LEU A 326 -3.62 23.90 13.95
C LEU A 326 -2.92 22.56 14.14
N VAL A 327 -2.09 22.42 15.18
CA VAL A 327 -1.38 21.16 15.43
C VAL A 327 -2.34 20.02 15.77
N LEU A 328 -3.37 20.30 16.58
CA LEU A 328 -4.36 19.30 16.96
C LEU A 328 -5.19 18.84 15.76
N SER A 329 -5.66 19.79 14.94
CA SER A 329 -6.40 19.46 13.72
C SER A 329 -5.52 18.73 12.70
N GLN A 330 -4.26 19.11 12.57
CA GLN A 330 -3.29 18.42 11.73
C GLN A 330 -3.03 16.99 12.21
N ALA A 331 -2.91 16.78 13.51
CA ALA A 331 -2.75 15.44 14.08
C ALA A 331 -3.96 14.54 13.77
N ILE A 332 -5.17 15.05 13.98
CA ILE A 332 -6.42 14.31 13.65
C ILE A 332 -6.49 14.02 12.16
N THR A 333 -6.24 15.02 11.32
CA THR A 333 -6.23 14.90 9.86
C THR A 333 -5.25 13.81 9.39
N LEU A 334 -4.03 13.80 9.90
CA LEU A 334 -3.01 12.80 9.57
C LEU A 334 -3.38 11.40 10.05
N VAL A 335 -3.99 11.25 11.22
CA VAL A 335 -4.46 9.94 11.71
C VAL A 335 -5.54 9.39 10.79
N ILE A 336 -6.54 10.20 10.44
CA ILE A 336 -7.64 9.80 9.54
C ILE A 336 -7.08 9.46 8.15
N GLN A 337 -6.22 10.29 7.58
CA GLN A 337 -5.62 10.08 6.29
C GLN A 337 -4.79 8.80 6.26
N ASN A 338 -3.89 8.61 7.22
CA ASN A 338 -3.01 7.45 7.27
C ASN A 338 -3.74 6.14 7.64
N ALA A 339 -4.92 6.21 8.26
CA ALA A 339 -5.76 5.03 8.46
C ALA A 339 -6.10 4.31 7.14
N PHE A 340 -6.18 5.04 6.04
CA PHE A 340 -6.40 4.50 4.70
C PHE A 340 -5.11 4.45 3.86
N VAL A 341 -4.38 5.55 3.76
CA VAL A 341 -3.22 5.72 2.86
C VAL A 341 -2.13 4.69 3.14
N ALA A 342 -1.71 4.56 4.40
CA ALA A 342 -0.58 3.69 4.75
C ALA A 342 -0.88 2.20 4.47
N PRO A 343 -2.02 1.61 4.92
CA PRO A 343 -2.30 0.20 4.63
C PRO A 343 -2.56 -0.06 3.15
N PHE A 344 -3.18 0.87 2.43
CA PHE A 344 -3.44 0.69 1.01
C PHE A 344 -2.13 0.70 0.20
N LEU A 345 -1.29 1.71 0.40
CA LEU A 345 0.01 1.82 -0.25
C LEU A 345 0.91 0.61 0.06
N ALA A 346 1.00 0.23 1.33
CA ALA A 346 1.80 -0.91 1.77
C ALA A 346 1.32 -2.25 1.21
N SER A 347 -0.01 -2.45 1.12
CA SER A 347 -0.59 -3.66 0.54
C SER A 347 -0.31 -3.75 -0.95
N VAL A 348 -0.52 -2.66 -1.70
CA VAL A 348 -0.22 -2.60 -3.14
C VAL A 348 1.26 -2.85 -3.40
N THR A 349 2.15 -2.18 -2.65
CA THR A 349 3.61 -2.35 -2.78
C THR A 349 4.02 -3.81 -2.52
N SER A 350 3.47 -4.43 -1.47
CA SER A 350 3.76 -5.82 -1.12
C SER A 350 3.24 -6.81 -2.17
N ILE A 351 2.04 -6.60 -2.69
CA ILE A 351 1.49 -7.43 -3.78
C ILE A 351 2.31 -7.25 -5.05
N GLN A 352 2.71 -6.03 -5.37
CA GLN A 352 3.55 -5.74 -6.54
C GLN A 352 4.93 -6.40 -6.44
N TYR A 353 5.50 -6.43 -5.24
CA TYR A 353 6.72 -7.19 -4.95
C TYR A 353 6.53 -8.69 -5.23
N VAL A 354 5.43 -9.27 -4.73
CA VAL A 354 5.09 -10.69 -4.98
C VAL A 354 4.86 -10.93 -6.49
N ASP A 355 4.14 -10.04 -7.19
CA ASP A 355 3.89 -10.15 -8.65
C ASP A 355 5.20 -10.13 -9.46
N LEU A 356 6.16 -9.26 -9.09
CA LEU A 356 7.47 -9.22 -9.76
C LEU A 356 8.28 -10.50 -9.53
N ARG A 357 8.20 -11.08 -8.33
CA ARG A 357 8.84 -12.37 -8.03
C ARG A 357 8.16 -13.54 -8.73
N ILE A 358 6.84 -13.54 -8.84
CA ILE A 358 6.11 -14.53 -9.64
C ILE A 358 6.58 -14.48 -11.09
N ARG A 359 6.73 -13.28 -11.67
CA ARG A 359 7.15 -13.10 -13.07
C ARG A 359 8.60 -13.47 -13.34
N LYS A 360 9.49 -13.30 -12.36
CA LYS A 360 10.94 -13.46 -12.54
C LYS A 360 11.52 -14.71 -11.90
N GLU A 361 10.88 -15.24 -10.87
CA GLU A 361 11.43 -16.26 -9.98
C GLU A 361 10.45 -17.43 -9.73
N ALA A 362 9.28 -17.43 -10.40
CA ALA A 362 8.25 -18.46 -10.21
C ALA A 362 7.85 -18.66 -8.73
N LEU A 363 7.76 -17.58 -7.96
CA LEU A 363 7.34 -17.60 -6.54
C LEU A 363 5.94 -18.23 -6.33
N ASP A 364 5.11 -18.25 -7.36
CA ASP A 364 3.80 -18.90 -7.35
C ASP A 364 3.89 -20.40 -7.00
N VAL A 365 4.90 -21.10 -7.50
CA VAL A 365 5.14 -22.52 -7.20
C VAL A 365 5.46 -22.73 -5.71
N GLU A 366 6.30 -21.86 -5.13
CA GLU A 366 6.64 -21.88 -3.69
C GLU A 366 5.39 -21.65 -2.83
N LEU A 367 4.60 -20.62 -3.19
CA LEU A 367 3.38 -20.28 -2.46
C LEU A 367 2.29 -21.35 -2.60
N MET A 368 2.16 -22.01 -3.76
CA MET A 368 1.24 -23.14 -3.95
C MET A 368 1.64 -24.35 -3.12
N ARG A 369 2.95 -24.60 -2.98
CA ARG A 369 3.45 -25.65 -2.08
C ARG A 369 3.21 -25.30 -0.61
N GLU A 370 3.44 -24.06 -0.19
CA GLU A 370 3.14 -23.56 1.16
C GLU A 370 1.63 -23.65 1.48
N ALA A 371 0.79 -23.47 0.47
CA ALA A 371 -0.67 -23.61 0.59
C ALA A 371 -1.15 -25.08 0.53
N GLY A 372 -0.26 -26.07 0.33
CA GLY A 372 -0.60 -27.50 0.24
C GLY A 372 -1.35 -27.89 -1.04
N ILE A 373 -1.25 -27.08 -2.12
CA ILE A 373 -1.92 -27.33 -3.39
C ILE A 373 -1.06 -28.20 -4.32
N VAL A 374 0.26 -28.07 -4.22
CA VAL A 374 1.24 -28.83 -4.99
C VAL A 374 2.17 -29.51 -3.99
N GLY A 375 2.32 -30.84 -4.14
CA GLY A 375 3.21 -31.66 -3.32
C GLY A 375 4.65 -31.66 -3.83
#